data_724632d31251c03940b006e2108ec287
#
_entry.id   724632d31251c03940b006e2108ec287
#
_cell.length_a   1.000
_cell.length_b   1.000
_cell.length_c   1.000
_cell.angle_alpha   90.00
_cell.angle_beta   90.00
_cell.angle_gamma   90.00
#
_symmetry.space_group_name_H-M   'P 1'
#
loop_
_entity.id
_entity.type
_entity.pdbx_description
1 polymer ?
#
loop_
_entity_poly.entity_id
_entity_poly.type
_entity_poly.pdbx_seq_one_letter_code
_entity_poly.pdbx_strand_id
1 'polypeptide(L)'
;MSHYETLIRDNLGSAFADGAEALAERLPGRQGPEGLTFPAFGASCALTPQDVRLGGERETGPRGLVVSLYAATASPEFLLLEPLVAFRDLPDSMPYQGAFAANAERPLVPRASEIPARRSRILEDLGGDEMDAPEGTPGDLSLLVFPLPKIALCYIVYLPDDEFPASVTCLFSSNARTFMPLDGLADTAEYTTRRILEIMSEAST
;
A
#
# COMPACT_ATOMS: atom_id res chain seq x y z
N MET A 1 10.75 17.07 -18.46
CA MET A 1 10.48 16.60 -17.09
C MET A 1 8.98 16.61 -16.90
N SER A 2 8.38 15.47 -16.55
CA SER A 2 6.94 15.39 -16.30
C SER A 2 6.57 16.05 -14.97
N HIS A 3 5.30 16.35 -14.77
CA HIS A 3 4.81 16.87 -13.49
C HIS A 3 5.14 15.91 -12.33
N TYR A 4 4.95 14.60 -12.53
CA TYR A 4 5.31 13.58 -11.55
C TYR A 4 6.81 13.60 -11.20
N GLU A 5 7.70 13.70 -12.18
CA GLU A 5 9.14 13.75 -11.92
C GLU A 5 9.55 14.95 -11.06
N THR A 6 8.87 16.10 -11.21
CA THR A 6 9.10 17.25 -10.37
C THR A 6 8.70 16.98 -8.93
N LEU A 7 7.49 16.47 -8.71
CA LEU A 7 6.99 16.14 -7.36
C LEU A 7 7.82 15.05 -6.68
N ILE A 8 8.20 14.00 -7.42
CA ILE A 8 9.09 12.94 -6.91
C ILE A 8 10.41 13.54 -6.42
N ARG A 9 11.03 14.39 -7.22
CA ARG A 9 12.30 15.03 -6.85
C ARG A 9 12.16 15.92 -5.62
N ASP A 10 11.09 16.69 -5.52
CA ASP A 10 10.85 17.58 -4.38
C ASP A 10 10.60 16.76 -3.09
N ASN A 11 9.85 15.66 -3.18
CA ASN A 11 9.67 14.72 -2.08
C ASN A 11 10.98 14.06 -1.65
N LEU A 12 11.80 13.60 -2.61
CA LEU A 12 13.12 13.02 -2.31
C LEU A 12 14.05 14.04 -1.66
N GLY A 13 14.04 15.28 -2.14
CA GLY A 13 14.78 16.38 -1.52
C GLY A 13 14.41 16.58 -0.06
N SER A 14 13.11 16.53 0.26
CA SER A 14 12.60 16.60 1.64
C SER A 14 12.97 15.36 2.47
N ALA A 15 12.82 14.16 1.90
CA ALA A 15 13.12 12.90 2.58
C ALA A 15 14.59 12.79 3.02
N PHE A 16 15.50 13.21 2.14
CA PHE A 16 16.95 13.14 2.34
C PHE A 16 17.57 14.45 2.89
N ALA A 17 16.78 15.42 3.32
CA ALA A 17 17.29 16.70 3.81
C ALA A 17 18.33 16.56 4.92
N ASP A 18 18.13 15.60 5.84
CA ASP A 18 19.02 15.29 6.95
C ASP A 18 19.95 14.08 6.68
N GLY A 19 19.99 13.61 5.43
CA GLY A 19 20.80 12.49 4.97
C GLY A 19 20.13 11.12 5.09
N ALA A 20 20.76 10.11 4.51
CA ALA A 20 20.22 8.75 4.44
C ALA A 20 20.13 8.06 5.80
N GLU A 21 21.03 8.36 6.73
CA GLU A 21 21.01 7.79 8.09
C GLU A 21 19.78 8.25 8.86
N ALA A 22 19.49 9.55 8.86
CA ALA A 22 18.30 10.10 9.50
C ALA A 22 16.98 9.61 8.86
N LEU A 23 16.98 9.35 7.56
CA LEU A 23 15.82 8.72 6.91
C LEU A 23 15.66 7.26 7.35
N ALA A 24 16.75 6.50 7.48
CA ALA A 24 16.74 5.10 7.92
C ALA A 24 16.21 4.91 9.35
N GLU A 25 16.33 5.90 10.22
CA GLU A 25 15.74 5.88 11.56
C GLU A 25 14.20 5.97 11.53
N ARG A 26 13.65 6.58 10.49
CA ARG A 26 12.20 6.82 10.35
C ARG A 26 11.51 5.81 9.43
N LEU A 27 12.25 5.28 8.45
CA LEU A 27 11.72 4.42 7.41
C LEU A 27 12.43 3.06 7.47
N PRO A 28 11.71 1.96 7.79
CA PRO A 28 12.30 0.63 7.85
C PRO A 28 12.83 0.22 6.47
N GLY A 29 14.11 -0.12 6.42
CA GLY A 29 14.78 -0.52 5.20
C GLY A 29 16.24 -0.87 5.46
N ARG A 30 16.87 -1.48 4.46
CA ARG A 30 18.31 -1.72 4.47
C ARG A 30 19.02 -0.50 3.92
N GLN A 31 19.86 0.10 4.73
CA GLN A 31 20.72 1.19 4.29
C GLN A 31 21.83 0.67 3.37
N GLY A 32 22.07 1.35 2.27
CA GLY A 32 23.16 1.14 1.33
C GLY A 32 23.99 2.41 1.13
N PRO A 33 25.04 2.35 0.29
CA PRO A 33 25.94 3.48 0.08
C PRO A 33 25.24 4.75 -0.48
N GLU A 34 24.18 4.57 -1.22
CA GLU A 34 23.51 5.66 -1.96
C GLU A 34 22.08 5.96 -1.47
N GLY A 35 21.55 5.16 -0.53
CA GLY A 35 20.17 5.33 -0.06
C GLY A 35 19.64 4.13 0.70
N LEU A 36 18.32 3.88 0.59
CA LEU A 36 17.62 2.82 1.28
C LEU A 36 17.01 1.81 0.30
N THR A 37 16.91 0.56 0.74
CA THR A 37 16.17 -0.50 0.02
C THR A 37 15.13 -1.11 0.94
N PHE A 38 13.89 -1.24 0.45
CA PHE A 38 12.77 -1.83 1.17
C PHE A 38 11.74 -2.40 0.18
N PRO A 39 10.82 -3.28 0.58
CA PRO A 39 9.76 -3.76 -0.29
C PRO A 39 8.70 -2.66 -0.51
N ALA A 40 8.26 -2.50 -1.76
CA ALA A 40 7.15 -1.61 -2.11
C ALA A 40 6.30 -2.23 -3.23
N PHE A 41 5.01 -2.38 -3.00
CA PHE A 41 4.05 -2.95 -3.96
C PHE A 41 4.46 -4.31 -4.53
N GLY A 42 5.07 -5.19 -3.72
CA GLY A 42 5.54 -6.50 -4.14
C GLY A 42 6.88 -6.50 -4.90
N ALA A 43 7.55 -5.35 -5.00
CA ALA A 43 8.84 -5.24 -5.65
C ALA A 43 9.91 -4.74 -4.68
N SER A 44 11.18 -5.05 -4.98
CA SER A 44 12.29 -4.38 -4.30
C SER A 44 12.33 -2.91 -4.71
N CYS A 45 12.23 -2.02 -3.76
CA CYS A 45 12.36 -0.59 -3.96
C CYS A 45 13.76 -0.14 -3.56
N ALA A 46 14.46 0.58 -4.44
CA ALA A 46 15.66 1.34 -4.09
C ALA A 46 15.33 2.84 -4.16
N LEU A 47 15.59 3.53 -3.05
CA LEU A 47 15.32 4.95 -2.87
C LEU A 47 16.64 5.69 -2.69
N THR A 48 16.91 6.64 -3.56
CA THR A 48 18.08 7.52 -3.52
C THR A 48 17.64 8.99 -3.49
N PRO A 49 18.54 9.95 -3.21
CA PRO A 49 18.21 11.37 -3.36
C PRO A 49 17.80 11.79 -4.78
N GLN A 50 18.07 10.97 -5.78
CA GLN A 50 17.86 11.31 -7.20
C GLN A 50 16.67 10.58 -7.82
N ASP A 51 16.38 9.36 -7.39
CA ASP A 51 15.33 8.55 -8.01
C ASP A 51 14.70 7.50 -7.07
N VAL A 52 13.55 7.00 -7.51
CA VAL A 52 12.85 5.82 -7.01
C VAL A 52 13.00 4.73 -8.06
N ARG A 53 13.40 3.52 -7.64
CA ARG A 53 13.43 2.33 -8.51
C ARG A 53 12.57 1.23 -7.90
N LEU A 54 11.70 0.63 -8.72
CA LEU A 54 10.89 -0.52 -8.37
C LEU A 54 11.28 -1.70 -9.26
N GLY A 55 11.67 -2.81 -8.67
CA GLY A 55 12.14 -3.99 -9.41
C GLY A 55 13.38 -3.71 -10.28
N GLY A 56 14.20 -2.72 -9.91
CA GLY A 56 15.38 -2.27 -10.66
C GLY A 56 15.10 -1.19 -11.70
N GLU A 57 13.85 -0.98 -12.11
CA GLU A 57 13.46 0.03 -13.09
C GLU A 57 13.19 1.38 -12.42
N ARG A 58 13.62 2.47 -13.08
CA ARG A 58 13.34 3.82 -12.61
C ARG A 58 11.85 4.12 -12.71
N GLU A 59 11.26 4.50 -11.58
CA GLU A 59 9.82 4.81 -11.50
C GLU A 59 9.61 6.32 -11.52
N THR A 60 9.04 6.82 -12.60
CA THR A 60 8.78 8.26 -12.82
C THR A 60 7.30 8.60 -12.86
N GLY A 61 6.46 7.59 -12.65
CA GLY A 61 5.00 7.69 -12.67
C GLY A 61 4.38 7.81 -11.28
N PRO A 62 3.08 7.57 -11.19
CA PRO A 62 2.33 7.72 -9.95
C PRO A 62 2.83 6.85 -8.80
N ARG A 63 3.27 5.59 -9.05
CA ARG A 63 3.83 4.75 -7.98
C ARG A 63 5.11 5.34 -7.39
N GLY A 64 5.97 5.93 -8.22
CA GLY A 64 7.16 6.65 -7.77
C GLY A 64 6.78 7.86 -6.92
N LEU A 65 5.68 8.56 -7.26
CA LEU A 65 5.16 9.65 -6.45
C LEU A 65 4.72 9.15 -5.08
N VAL A 66 3.95 8.06 -5.00
CA VAL A 66 3.50 7.48 -3.72
C VAL A 66 4.69 7.07 -2.85
N VAL A 67 5.68 6.38 -3.41
CA VAL A 67 6.89 5.95 -2.67
C VAL A 67 7.70 7.16 -2.18
N SER A 68 7.89 8.17 -3.02
CA SER A 68 8.64 9.38 -2.63
C SER A 68 7.89 10.19 -1.55
N LEU A 69 6.57 10.26 -1.64
CA LEU A 69 5.72 10.89 -0.62
C LEU A 69 5.81 10.14 0.72
N TYR A 70 5.74 8.81 0.69
CA TYR A 70 5.92 7.97 1.86
C TYR A 70 7.26 8.23 2.55
N ALA A 71 8.34 8.38 1.77
CA ALA A 71 9.65 8.71 2.31
C ALA A 71 9.70 10.14 2.90
N ALA A 72 9.10 11.11 2.23
CA ALA A 72 9.06 12.50 2.69
C ALA A 72 8.27 12.68 3.99
N THR A 73 7.24 11.85 4.19
CA THR A 73 6.38 11.84 5.39
C THR A 73 6.77 10.78 6.41
N ALA A 74 7.91 10.11 6.24
CA ALA A 74 8.37 9.06 7.13
C ALA A 74 8.43 9.52 8.60
N SER A 75 7.91 8.68 9.48
CA SER A 75 7.83 8.92 10.92
C SER A 75 8.58 7.83 11.70
N PRO A 76 9.27 8.15 12.82
CA PRO A 76 9.91 7.15 13.66
C PRO A 76 8.92 6.28 14.43
N GLU A 77 7.65 6.64 14.46
CA GLU A 77 6.63 5.88 15.20
C GLU A 77 6.49 4.44 14.68
N PHE A 78 6.04 3.56 15.59
CA PHE A 78 5.72 2.18 15.22
C PHE A 78 4.36 2.09 14.55
N LEU A 79 4.24 1.14 13.64
CA LEU A 79 2.95 0.75 13.07
C LEU A 79 2.05 0.19 14.18
N LEU A 80 0.83 0.72 14.30
CA LEU A 80 -0.22 0.22 15.18
C LEU A 80 -1.32 -0.37 14.29
N LEU A 81 -1.35 -1.69 14.20
CA LEU A 81 -2.30 -2.37 13.31
C LEU A 81 -3.75 -2.14 13.73
N GLU A 82 -4.04 -2.35 15.01
CA GLU A 82 -5.40 -2.27 15.55
C GLU A 82 -5.70 -0.95 16.28
N PRO A 83 -7.00 -0.54 16.27
CA PRO A 83 -8.09 -1.12 15.49
C PRO A 83 -7.94 -0.80 14.00
N LEU A 84 -8.36 -1.72 13.13
CA LEU A 84 -8.43 -1.44 11.69
C LEU A 84 -9.52 -0.40 11.42
N VAL A 85 -9.21 0.56 10.54
CA VAL A 85 -10.07 1.73 10.27
C VAL A 85 -10.45 1.79 8.80
N ALA A 86 -11.75 1.91 8.50
CA ALA A 86 -12.20 2.10 7.13
C ALA A 86 -11.79 3.49 6.62
N PHE A 87 -11.50 3.61 5.32
CA PHE A 87 -11.11 4.89 4.72
C PHE A 87 -12.10 6.01 5.02
N ARG A 88 -13.40 5.72 4.99
CA ARG A 88 -14.48 6.68 5.28
C ARG A 88 -14.45 7.23 6.72
N ASP A 89 -13.84 6.49 7.65
CA ASP A 89 -13.77 6.86 9.06
C ASP A 89 -12.47 7.64 9.38
N LEU A 90 -11.56 7.76 8.40
CA LEU A 90 -10.39 8.61 8.52
C LEU A 90 -10.82 10.10 8.46
N PRO A 91 -10.21 10.97 9.29
CA PRO A 91 -10.50 12.40 9.26
C PRO A 91 -10.31 12.99 7.85
N ASP A 92 -11.20 13.88 7.44
CA ASP A 92 -11.18 14.59 6.15
C ASP A 92 -11.33 13.71 4.90
N SER A 93 -11.73 12.43 5.05
CA SER A 93 -11.85 11.49 3.93
C SER A 93 -13.04 11.74 3.01
N MET A 94 -14.06 12.49 3.45
CA MET A 94 -15.33 12.65 2.74
C MET A 94 -15.19 13.00 1.25
N PRO A 95 -14.34 13.95 0.82
CA PRO A 95 -14.19 14.29 -0.59
C PRO A 95 -13.62 13.16 -1.46
N TYR A 96 -12.91 12.20 -0.86
CA TYR A 96 -12.16 11.13 -1.55
C TYR A 96 -12.88 9.79 -1.56
N GLN A 97 -13.93 9.60 -0.73
CA GLN A 97 -14.59 8.30 -0.51
C GLN A 97 -15.09 7.64 -1.81
N GLY A 98 -15.70 8.44 -2.69
CA GLY A 98 -16.22 7.92 -3.97
C GLY A 98 -15.12 7.41 -4.91
N ALA A 99 -14.03 8.16 -5.01
CA ALA A 99 -12.86 7.77 -5.80
C ALA A 99 -12.14 6.57 -5.18
N PHE A 100 -11.97 6.58 -3.85
CA PHE A 100 -11.37 5.45 -3.12
C PHE A 100 -12.15 4.15 -3.36
N ALA A 101 -13.45 4.14 -3.14
CA ALA A 101 -14.28 2.96 -3.39
C ALA A 101 -14.20 2.50 -4.85
N ALA A 102 -14.16 3.44 -5.81
CA ALA A 102 -14.09 3.11 -7.24
C ALA A 102 -12.74 2.52 -7.66
N ASN A 103 -11.64 2.94 -7.03
CA ASN A 103 -10.30 2.59 -7.46
C ASN A 103 -9.63 1.50 -6.59
N ALA A 104 -9.97 1.43 -5.30
CA ALA A 104 -9.35 0.50 -4.36
C ALA A 104 -10.22 -0.71 -3.99
N GLU A 105 -11.56 -0.58 -4.00
CA GLU A 105 -12.45 -1.66 -3.54
C GLU A 105 -13.19 -2.33 -4.70
N ARG A 106 -13.95 -1.56 -5.49
CA ARG A 106 -14.79 -2.08 -6.56
C ARG A 106 -14.07 -2.91 -7.62
N PRO A 107 -12.83 -2.63 -8.02
CA PRO A 107 -12.15 -3.42 -9.04
C PRO A 107 -11.95 -4.90 -8.66
N LEU A 108 -11.92 -5.22 -7.35
CA LEU A 108 -11.79 -6.60 -6.86
C LEU A 108 -13.13 -7.36 -6.83
N VAL A 109 -14.26 -6.65 -6.75
CA VAL A 109 -15.59 -7.27 -6.60
C VAL A 109 -15.91 -8.30 -7.68
N PRO A 110 -15.71 -8.03 -9.00
CA PRO A 110 -16.01 -9.02 -10.04
C PRO A 110 -15.18 -10.30 -9.96
N ARG A 111 -14.06 -10.24 -9.25
CA ARG A 111 -13.10 -11.35 -9.10
C ARG A 111 -13.02 -11.88 -7.67
N ALA A 112 -13.90 -11.46 -6.77
CA ALA A 112 -13.90 -11.84 -5.36
C ALA A 112 -13.84 -13.36 -5.16
N SER A 113 -14.59 -14.14 -5.94
CA SER A 113 -14.62 -15.61 -5.86
C SER A 113 -13.30 -16.29 -6.28
N GLU A 114 -12.39 -15.58 -6.95
CA GLU A 114 -11.08 -16.10 -7.33
C GLU A 114 -10.01 -15.84 -6.25
N ILE A 115 -10.23 -14.86 -5.37
CA ILE A 115 -9.26 -14.43 -4.34
C ILE A 115 -8.83 -15.59 -3.43
N PRO A 116 -9.75 -16.45 -2.92
CA PRO A 116 -9.36 -17.57 -2.04
C PRO A 116 -8.28 -18.47 -2.66
N ALA A 117 -8.40 -18.78 -3.95
CA ALA A 117 -7.44 -19.63 -4.65
C ALA A 117 -6.08 -18.94 -4.90
N ARG A 118 -6.01 -17.64 -4.78
CA ARG A 118 -4.79 -16.83 -4.99
C ARG A 118 -4.25 -16.23 -3.69
N ARG A 119 -4.89 -16.48 -2.55
CA ARG A 119 -4.60 -15.87 -1.25
C ARG A 119 -3.12 -15.95 -0.90
N SER A 120 -2.55 -17.14 -0.85
CA SER A 120 -1.16 -17.35 -0.43
C SER A 120 -0.19 -16.56 -1.31
N ARG A 121 -0.40 -16.56 -2.64
CA ARG A 121 0.45 -15.81 -3.55
C ARG A 121 0.34 -14.29 -3.38
N ILE A 122 -0.88 -13.78 -3.15
CA ILE A 122 -1.10 -12.36 -2.88
C ILE A 122 -0.37 -11.94 -1.61
N LEU A 123 -0.49 -12.73 -0.53
CA LEU A 123 0.17 -12.46 0.74
C LEU A 123 1.70 -12.51 0.60
N GLU A 124 2.24 -13.53 -0.06
CA GLU A 124 3.68 -13.67 -0.31
C GLU A 124 4.24 -12.48 -1.10
N ASP A 125 3.58 -12.08 -2.18
CA ASP A 125 4.02 -10.99 -3.05
C ASP A 125 3.97 -9.62 -2.34
N LEU A 126 2.90 -9.37 -1.58
CA LEU A 126 2.67 -8.08 -0.92
C LEU A 126 3.16 -8.02 0.55
N GLY A 127 4.00 -8.96 0.95
CA GLY A 127 4.57 -8.99 2.29
C GLY A 127 3.54 -9.24 3.39
N GLY A 128 2.40 -9.84 3.04
CA GLY A 128 1.39 -10.27 3.99
C GLY A 128 1.86 -11.51 4.75
N ASP A 129 1.33 -11.69 5.93
CA ASP A 129 1.50 -12.91 6.70
C ASP A 129 0.24 -13.79 6.56
N GLU A 130 0.40 -15.13 6.66
CA GLU A 130 -0.74 -16.05 6.78
C GLU A 130 -1.51 -15.87 8.09
N MET A 131 -1.01 -15.02 8.97
CA MET A 131 -1.78 -14.57 10.13
C MET A 131 -3.11 -14.02 9.64
N ASP A 132 -4.18 -14.62 10.13
CA ASP A 132 -5.51 -14.09 9.90
C ASP A 132 -5.59 -12.62 10.29
N ALA A 133 -6.45 -11.87 9.61
CA ALA A 133 -6.78 -10.54 10.09
C ALA A 133 -7.15 -10.60 11.58
N PRO A 134 -7.00 -9.48 12.32
CA PRO A 134 -7.28 -9.44 13.75
C PRO A 134 -8.56 -10.19 14.13
N GLU A 135 -8.55 -10.89 15.25
CA GLU A 135 -9.67 -11.72 15.69
C GLU A 135 -10.97 -10.90 15.71
N GLY A 136 -12.02 -11.43 15.10
CA GLY A 136 -13.29 -10.73 14.95
C GLY A 136 -13.40 -9.82 13.72
N THR A 137 -12.41 -9.80 12.83
CA THR A 137 -12.53 -9.12 11.53
C THR A 137 -13.65 -9.78 10.73
N PRO A 138 -14.67 -9.04 10.24
CA PRO A 138 -15.78 -9.61 9.52
C PRO A 138 -15.37 -10.08 8.12
N GLY A 139 -16.22 -10.87 7.45
CA GLY A 139 -16.04 -11.32 6.07
C GLY A 139 -15.76 -12.81 5.95
N ASP A 140 -15.85 -13.33 4.73
CA ASP A 140 -15.54 -14.73 4.43
C ASP A 140 -14.04 -14.97 4.30
N LEU A 141 -13.31 -13.89 3.95
CA LEU A 141 -11.86 -13.90 3.79
C LEU A 141 -11.29 -12.52 4.08
N SER A 142 -10.11 -12.48 4.65
CA SER A 142 -9.32 -11.26 4.80
C SER A 142 -7.90 -11.42 4.23
N LEU A 143 -7.37 -10.31 3.68
CA LEU A 143 -6.01 -10.20 3.18
C LEU A 143 -5.34 -9.05 3.91
N LEU A 144 -4.47 -9.35 4.88
CA LEU A 144 -3.62 -8.36 5.51
C LEU A 144 -2.30 -8.27 4.73
N VAL A 145 -2.03 -7.14 4.10
CA VAL A 145 -0.86 -6.90 3.24
C VAL A 145 -0.13 -5.62 3.61
N PHE A 146 1.16 -5.57 3.29
CA PHE A 146 2.04 -4.44 3.58
C PHE A 146 2.65 -3.90 2.28
N PRO A 147 1.89 -3.09 1.52
CA PRO A 147 2.40 -2.51 0.27
C PRO A 147 3.59 -1.57 0.47
N LEU A 148 3.72 -1.00 1.66
CA LEU A 148 4.86 -0.22 2.13
C LEU A 148 5.16 -0.60 3.59
N PRO A 149 6.40 -0.49 4.08
CA PRO A 149 6.81 -1.08 5.38
C PRO A 149 5.96 -0.67 6.60
N LYS A 150 5.41 0.54 6.62
CA LYS A 150 4.55 1.04 7.72
C LYS A 150 3.12 1.33 7.28
N ILE A 151 2.71 0.85 6.12
CA ILE A 151 1.32 0.94 5.65
C ILE A 151 0.76 -0.47 5.55
N ALA A 152 -0.13 -0.81 6.47
CA ALA A 152 -0.89 -2.05 6.43
C ALA A 152 -2.28 -1.81 5.87
N LEU A 153 -2.69 -2.65 4.94
CA LEU A 153 -4.03 -2.70 4.35
C LEU A 153 -4.66 -4.05 4.63
N CYS A 154 -5.90 -4.06 5.07
CA CYS A 154 -6.67 -5.27 5.26
C CYS A 154 -7.89 -5.25 4.31
N TYR A 155 -7.87 -6.10 3.31
CA TYR A 155 -9.02 -6.28 2.41
C TYR A 155 -9.95 -7.33 3.00
N ILE A 156 -11.16 -6.91 3.34
CA ILE A 156 -12.26 -7.77 3.78
C ILE A 156 -13.07 -8.14 2.57
N VAL A 157 -13.18 -9.44 2.30
CA VAL A 157 -13.90 -9.96 1.14
C VAL A 157 -15.12 -10.72 1.61
N TYR A 158 -16.28 -10.34 1.10
CA TYR A 158 -17.51 -11.12 1.20
C TYR A 158 -17.76 -11.78 -0.16
N LEU A 159 -17.87 -13.08 -0.15
CA LEU A 159 -18.19 -13.86 -1.35
C LEU A 159 -19.68 -13.72 -1.69
N PRO A 160 -20.06 -13.84 -2.97
CA PRO A 160 -21.48 -13.80 -3.33
C PRO A 160 -22.19 -15.04 -2.84
N ASP A 161 -23.39 -14.88 -2.30
CA ASP A 161 -24.33 -15.94 -1.96
C ASP A 161 -25.69 -15.73 -2.60
N ASP A 162 -26.70 -16.52 -2.19
CA ASP A 162 -28.06 -16.45 -2.76
C ASP A 162 -28.80 -15.14 -2.42
N GLU A 163 -28.37 -14.42 -1.38
CA GLU A 163 -29.03 -13.22 -0.85
C GLU A 163 -28.24 -11.94 -1.17
N PHE A 164 -26.91 -12.02 -1.18
CA PHE A 164 -26.03 -10.83 -1.31
C PHE A 164 -24.97 -10.99 -2.39
N PRO A 165 -24.71 -9.91 -3.16
CA PRO A 165 -23.59 -9.87 -4.09
C PRO A 165 -22.26 -9.80 -3.35
N ALA A 166 -21.18 -10.18 -4.03
CA ALA A 166 -19.84 -9.99 -3.50
C ALA A 166 -19.57 -8.55 -3.14
N SER A 167 -18.78 -8.34 -2.10
CA SER A 167 -18.27 -7.01 -1.74
C SER A 167 -16.84 -7.07 -1.21
N VAL A 168 -16.12 -5.97 -1.33
CA VAL A 168 -14.76 -5.81 -0.83
C VAL A 168 -14.66 -4.46 -0.11
N THR A 169 -14.08 -4.48 1.07
CA THR A 169 -13.78 -3.28 1.86
C THR A 169 -12.29 -3.26 2.19
N CYS A 170 -11.63 -2.14 2.02
CA CYS A 170 -10.23 -1.95 2.38
C CYS A 170 -10.11 -1.13 3.67
N LEU A 171 -9.50 -1.72 4.68
CA LEU A 171 -9.23 -1.10 5.98
C LEU A 171 -7.75 -0.77 6.10
N PHE A 172 -7.43 0.24 6.89
CA PHE A 172 -6.08 0.71 7.20
C PHE A 172 -5.71 0.41 8.64
N SER A 173 -4.41 0.30 8.93
CA SER A 173 -3.89 0.36 10.29
C SER A 173 -4.32 1.64 11.00
N SER A 174 -4.50 1.57 12.33
CA SER A 174 -5.10 2.67 13.12
C SER A 174 -4.35 3.99 12.99
N ASN A 175 -3.03 3.94 12.83
CA ASN A 175 -2.18 5.12 12.72
C ASN A 175 -1.59 5.35 11.32
N ALA A 176 -2.21 4.83 10.26
CA ALA A 176 -1.73 5.00 8.88
C ALA A 176 -1.46 6.47 8.50
N ARG A 177 -2.30 7.40 9.00
CA ARG A 177 -2.15 8.85 8.80
C ARG A 177 -0.86 9.44 9.37
N THR A 178 -0.19 8.76 10.29
CA THR A 178 1.11 9.17 10.83
C THR A 178 2.22 9.03 9.79
N PHE A 179 2.04 8.13 8.82
CA PHE A 179 3.08 7.78 7.84
C PHE A 179 2.81 8.34 6.45
N MET A 180 1.58 8.77 6.17
CA MET A 180 1.21 9.26 4.85
C MET A 180 -0.05 10.13 4.91
N PRO A 181 -0.14 11.22 4.12
CA PRO A 181 -1.37 11.99 3.98
C PRO A 181 -2.45 11.17 3.29
N LEU A 182 -3.70 11.64 3.37
CA LEU A 182 -4.89 10.88 3.00
C LEU A 182 -4.94 10.50 1.51
N ASP A 183 -4.52 11.40 0.63
CA ASP A 183 -4.41 11.18 -0.81
C ASP A 183 -3.38 10.09 -1.12
N GLY A 184 -2.21 10.14 -0.47
CA GLY A 184 -1.20 9.09 -0.59
C GLY A 184 -1.68 7.72 -0.09
N LEU A 185 -2.48 7.67 0.99
CA LEU A 185 -3.11 6.44 1.48
C LEU A 185 -4.11 5.88 0.45
N ALA A 186 -4.92 6.75 -0.16
CA ALA A 186 -5.86 6.34 -1.20
C ALA A 186 -5.14 5.76 -2.42
N ASP A 187 -4.10 6.43 -2.89
CA ASP A 187 -3.27 5.97 -4.00
C ASP A 187 -2.54 4.67 -3.67
N THR A 188 -2.04 4.52 -2.43
CA THR A 188 -1.42 3.27 -1.98
C THR A 188 -2.39 2.09 -2.07
N ALA A 189 -3.65 2.27 -1.63
CA ALA A 189 -4.66 1.23 -1.76
C ALA A 189 -5.02 0.94 -3.22
N GLU A 190 -5.14 1.97 -4.07
CA GLU A 190 -5.39 1.79 -5.50
C GLU A 190 -4.29 0.95 -6.17
N TYR A 191 -3.00 1.28 -5.96
CA TYR A 191 -1.89 0.53 -6.56
C TYR A 191 -1.74 -0.88 -5.97
N THR A 192 -2.09 -1.07 -4.71
CA THR A 192 -2.16 -2.41 -4.10
C THR A 192 -3.24 -3.25 -4.76
N THR A 193 -4.43 -2.70 -4.95
CA THR A 193 -5.54 -3.36 -5.65
C THR A 193 -5.15 -3.74 -7.09
N ARG A 194 -4.48 -2.85 -7.82
CA ARG A 194 -3.96 -3.16 -9.16
C ARG A 194 -2.96 -4.32 -9.12
N ARG A 195 -2.04 -4.33 -8.15
CA ARG A 195 -1.09 -5.43 -7.99
C ARG A 195 -1.77 -6.74 -7.66
N ILE A 196 -2.78 -6.75 -6.80
CA ILE A 196 -3.61 -7.95 -6.54
C ILE A 196 -4.23 -8.48 -7.84
N LEU A 197 -4.83 -7.62 -8.65
CA LEU A 197 -5.42 -8.01 -9.94
C LEU A 197 -4.38 -8.55 -10.95
N GLU A 198 -3.18 -7.98 -10.97
CA GLU A 198 -2.07 -8.49 -11.77
C GLU A 198 -1.70 -9.92 -11.35
N ILE A 199 -1.48 -10.14 -10.03
CA ILE A 199 -1.16 -11.47 -9.47
C ILE A 199 -2.25 -12.49 -9.81
N MET A 200 -3.53 -12.09 -9.72
CA MET A 200 -4.66 -12.95 -10.06
C MET A 200 -4.71 -13.28 -11.55
N SER A 201 -4.13 -12.44 -12.40
CA SER A 201 -4.10 -12.62 -13.87
C SER A 201 -2.87 -13.37 -14.36
N GLU A 202 -1.84 -13.50 -13.54
CA GLU A 202 -0.66 -14.30 -13.85
C GLU A 202 -1.02 -15.78 -13.89
N ALA A 203 -0.52 -16.51 -14.92
CA ALA A 203 -0.74 -17.94 -15.03
C ALA A 203 -0.16 -18.67 -13.80
N SER A 204 -0.90 -19.64 -13.28
CA SER A 204 -0.34 -20.54 -12.26
C SER A 204 0.79 -21.35 -12.90
N THR A 205 2.01 -21.09 -12.51
CA THR A 205 3.19 -21.85 -12.92
C THR A 205 3.25 -23.13 -12.12
#